data_e7f4ef929874262a192d94fa251c315a
#
_entry.id   e7f4ef929874262a192d94fa251c315a
#
_cell.length_a   1.000
_cell.length_b   1.000
_cell.length_c   1.000
_cell.angle_alpha   90.00
_cell.angle_beta   90.00
_cell.angle_gamma   90.00
#
_symmetry.space_group_name_H-M   'P 1'
#
loop_
_entity.id
_entity.type
_entity.pdbx_description
1 polymer ?
#
loop_
_entity_poly.entity_id
_entity_poly.type
_entity_poly.pdbx_seq_one_letter_code
_entity_poly.pdbx_strand_id
1 'polypeptide(L)'
;MDSITLGIVLVFLGFLTYDTLKPARTYPKVKGWALRGIAAFVVYAALSAGLPFVWDAWLGEHRLIDATGLGTWAGAAAGFLAVQMFMYAWHRLLHASDSLWRWLHQMHHSAERVDVAGAFYFSPLDMIGWTFLGSLALVWAVGVTPEAAVVTNVVVTFFAIFTHANIETPRWLGYFVARPEMHAVHHERGSHAGNYCDLPVIDMLFGTYVNPDTFEGAAGFYDGASNRVVDMLLGRDVSAPEPAKRSARAGLIAPGAAE
;
A
#
# COMPACT_ATOMS: atom_id res chain seq x y z
N MET A 1 10.95 11.13 20.75
CA MET A 1 10.99 10.32 19.52
C MET A 1 12.32 9.59 19.54
N ASP A 2 12.29 8.27 19.48
CA ASP A 2 13.51 7.46 19.43
C ASP A 2 14.21 7.60 18.06
N SER A 3 15.46 7.14 17.98
CA SER A 3 16.30 7.28 16.79
C SER A 3 15.76 6.50 15.57
N ILE A 4 15.03 5.40 15.80
CA ILE A 4 14.45 4.58 14.74
C ILE A 4 13.28 5.32 14.10
N THR A 5 12.34 5.80 14.93
CA THR A 5 11.20 6.60 14.47
C THR A 5 11.68 7.85 13.71
N LEU A 6 12.71 8.53 14.23
CA LEU A 6 13.32 9.67 13.53
C LEU A 6 13.88 9.26 12.17
N GLY A 7 14.58 8.13 12.10
CA GLY A 7 15.14 7.59 10.86
C GLY A 7 14.04 7.33 9.80
N ILE A 8 12.95 6.67 10.18
CA ILE A 8 11.80 6.40 9.28
C ILE A 8 11.18 7.71 8.77
N VAL A 9 10.96 8.68 9.67
CA VAL A 9 10.43 9.99 9.29
C VAL A 9 11.36 10.72 8.32
N LEU A 10 12.66 10.69 8.56
CA LEU A 10 13.64 11.32 7.65
C LEU A 10 13.70 10.64 6.29
N VAL A 11 13.61 9.31 6.23
CA VAL A 11 13.51 8.55 4.96
C VAL A 11 12.25 8.95 4.21
N PHE A 12 11.08 8.94 4.87
CA PHE A 12 9.82 9.34 4.25
C PHE A 12 9.87 10.78 3.71
N LEU A 13 10.32 11.74 4.52
CA LEU A 13 10.43 13.14 4.10
C LEU A 13 11.48 13.34 3.00
N GLY A 14 12.58 12.59 3.05
CA GLY A 14 13.63 12.61 2.03
C GLY A 14 13.09 12.18 0.66
N PHE A 15 12.42 11.03 0.59
CA PHE A 15 11.80 10.55 -0.65
C PHE A 15 10.65 11.43 -1.11
N LEU A 16 9.81 11.93 -0.20
CA LEU A 16 8.72 12.87 -0.52
C LEU A 16 9.27 14.17 -1.13
N THR A 17 10.38 14.67 -0.59
CA THR A 17 11.07 15.84 -1.13
C THR A 17 11.65 15.55 -2.52
N TYR A 18 12.29 14.40 -2.68
CA TYR A 18 12.84 13.99 -3.96
C TYR A 18 11.75 13.86 -5.04
N ASP A 19 10.64 13.19 -4.74
CA ASP A 19 9.48 13.04 -5.63
C ASP A 19 8.90 14.40 -6.08
N THR A 20 8.99 15.41 -5.19
CA THR A 20 8.52 16.75 -5.49
C THR A 20 9.48 17.53 -6.40
N LEU A 21 10.78 17.36 -6.17
CA LEU A 21 11.82 18.14 -6.87
C LEU A 21 12.26 17.50 -8.18
N LYS A 22 12.26 16.17 -8.27
CA LYS A 22 12.78 15.38 -9.41
C LYS A 22 11.90 14.17 -9.71
N PRO A 23 10.60 14.35 -9.98
CA PRO A 23 9.74 13.22 -10.29
C PRO A 23 10.16 12.56 -11.61
N ALA A 24 10.27 11.23 -11.60
CA ALA A 24 10.56 10.46 -12.81
C ALA A 24 9.36 10.44 -13.78
N ARG A 25 8.13 10.50 -13.22
CA ARG A 25 6.87 10.45 -14.00
C ARG A 25 5.98 11.63 -13.64
N THR A 26 5.25 12.13 -14.64
CA THR A 26 4.25 13.18 -14.42
C THR A 26 2.90 12.54 -14.11
N TYR A 27 2.41 12.73 -12.90
CA TYR A 27 1.09 12.28 -12.46
C TYR A 27 0.07 13.43 -12.41
N PRO A 28 -1.23 13.16 -12.45
CA PRO A 28 -2.28 14.16 -12.25
C PRO A 28 -2.11 14.94 -10.95
N LYS A 29 -2.45 16.22 -10.98
CA LYS A 29 -2.42 17.08 -9.79
C LYS A 29 -3.66 16.81 -8.93
N VAL A 30 -3.50 16.27 -7.74
CA VAL A 30 -4.58 16.05 -6.77
C VAL A 30 -4.44 17.10 -5.66
N LYS A 31 -5.52 17.89 -5.45
CA LYS A 31 -5.51 18.96 -4.45
C LYS A 31 -5.33 18.39 -3.04
N GLY A 32 -4.35 18.90 -2.30
CA GLY A 32 -4.07 18.48 -0.92
C GLY A 32 -3.46 17.08 -0.79
N TRP A 33 -2.92 16.51 -1.88
CA TRP A 33 -2.40 15.15 -1.90
C TRP A 33 -1.30 14.90 -0.86
N ALA A 34 -0.27 15.75 -0.83
CA ALA A 34 0.82 15.62 0.14
C ALA A 34 0.32 15.68 1.60
N LEU A 35 -0.65 16.55 1.90
CA LEU A 35 -1.24 16.63 3.25
C LEU A 35 -2.00 15.35 3.60
N ARG A 36 -2.77 14.76 2.66
CA ARG A 36 -3.45 13.47 2.87
C ARG A 36 -2.44 12.36 3.11
N GLY A 37 -1.35 12.32 2.33
CA GLY A 37 -0.28 11.35 2.49
C GLY A 37 0.41 11.44 3.85
N ILE A 38 0.78 12.66 4.27
CA ILE A 38 1.36 12.88 5.60
C ILE A 38 0.38 12.48 6.70
N ALA A 39 -0.90 12.86 6.60
CA ALA A 39 -1.91 12.47 7.58
C ALA A 39 -2.07 10.95 7.66
N ALA A 40 -2.15 10.27 6.51
CA ALA A 40 -2.23 8.81 6.43
C ALA A 40 -0.99 8.14 7.04
N PHE A 41 0.22 8.64 6.74
CA PHE A 41 1.46 8.16 7.34
C PHE A 41 1.45 8.29 8.87
N VAL A 42 1.04 9.45 9.41
CA VAL A 42 0.97 9.67 10.86
C VAL A 42 -0.04 8.73 11.52
N VAL A 43 -1.22 8.55 10.91
CA VAL A 43 -2.25 7.63 11.42
C VAL A 43 -1.74 6.19 11.39
N TYR A 44 -1.14 5.76 10.27
CA TYR A 44 -0.58 4.41 10.14
C TYR A 44 0.54 4.17 11.16
N ALA A 45 1.46 5.11 11.33
CA ALA A 45 2.53 5.02 12.31
C ALA A 45 1.98 4.88 13.74
N ALA A 46 0.95 5.67 14.10
CA ALA A 46 0.31 5.58 15.41
C ALA A 46 -0.39 4.23 15.64
N LEU A 47 -1.13 3.73 14.63
CA LEU A 47 -1.78 2.41 14.68
C LEU A 47 -0.76 1.29 14.77
N SER A 48 0.30 1.32 13.95
CA SER A 48 1.35 0.30 13.95
C SER A 48 2.16 0.28 15.25
N ALA A 49 2.30 1.41 15.93
CA ALA A 49 2.96 1.47 17.24
C ALA A 49 2.03 1.03 18.38
N GLY A 50 0.74 1.29 18.29
CA GLY A 50 -0.20 1.08 19.40
C GLY A 50 -0.95 -0.25 19.37
N LEU A 51 -1.39 -0.69 18.20
CA LEU A 51 -2.24 -1.89 18.08
C LEU A 51 -1.54 -3.20 18.50
N PRO A 52 -0.24 -3.44 18.28
CA PRO A 52 0.43 -4.64 18.75
C PRO A 52 0.25 -4.90 20.25
N PHE A 53 0.16 -3.86 21.08
CA PHE A 53 -0.11 -4.02 22.52
C PHE A 53 -1.46 -4.69 22.84
N VAL A 54 -2.39 -4.72 21.88
CA VAL A 54 -3.71 -5.34 22.06
C VAL A 54 -3.64 -6.87 21.92
N TRP A 55 -2.78 -7.38 21.03
CA TRP A 55 -2.81 -8.79 20.62
C TRP A 55 -1.47 -9.53 20.71
N ASP A 56 -0.30 -8.83 20.69
CA ASP A 56 1.00 -9.51 20.62
C ASP A 56 1.29 -10.40 21.82
N ALA A 57 0.81 -10.04 23.02
CA ALA A 57 0.97 -10.88 24.20
C ALA A 57 0.28 -12.24 23.99
N TRP A 58 -0.96 -12.23 23.52
CA TRP A 58 -1.72 -13.45 23.24
C TRP A 58 -1.11 -14.26 22.08
N LEU A 59 -0.71 -13.57 21.00
CA LEU A 59 -0.06 -14.20 19.85
C LEU A 59 1.26 -14.88 20.25
N GLY A 60 2.06 -14.24 21.10
CA GLY A 60 3.33 -14.76 21.58
C GLY A 60 3.18 -16.02 22.48
N GLU A 61 2.11 -16.09 23.27
CA GLU A 61 1.78 -17.31 24.06
C GLU A 61 1.37 -18.47 23.15
N HIS A 62 0.83 -18.19 21.96
CA HIS A 62 0.32 -19.18 21.00
C HIS A 62 1.19 -19.32 19.75
N ARG A 63 2.45 -18.86 19.81
CA ARG A 63 3.37 -18.89 18.67
C ARG A 63 3.60 -20.30 18.14
N LEU A 64 3.70 -20.43 16.82
CA LEU A 64 3.95 -21.71 16.15
C LEU A 64 5.42 -22.14 16.25
N ILE A 65 6.33 -21.18 16.12
CA ILE A 65 7.78 -21.38 16.18
C ILE A 65 8.34 -20.44 17.24
N ASP A 66 9.37 -20.86 17.93
CA ASP A 66 10.17 -20.01 18.82
C ASP A 66 11.54 -19.78 18.19
N ALA A 67 11.66 -18.70 17.40
CA ALA A 67 12.90 -18.29 16.77
C ALA A 67 13.71 -17.27 17.59
N THR A 68 13.37 -17.07 18.87
CA THR A 68 14.11 -16.11 19.73
C THR A 68 15.61 -16.45 19.81
N GLY A 69 15.97 -17.75 19.72
CA GLY A 69 17.37 -18.20 19.71
C GLY A 69 18.20 -17.75 18.52
N LEU A 70 17.60 -17.24 17.44
CA LEU A 70 18.32 -16.67 16.29
C LEU A 70 18.95 -15.30 16.59
N GLY A 71 18.53 -14.64 17.66
CA GLY A 71 18.94 -13.28 17.99
C GLY A 71 18.43 -12.26 16.97
N THR A 72 18.96 -11.02 17.03
CA THR A 72 18.41 -9.87 16.28
C THR A 72 18.52 -10.03 14.76
N TRP A 73 19.70 -10.28 14.22
CA TRP A 73 19.93 -10.19 12.77
C TRP A 73 19.39 -11.40 12.00
N ALA A 74 19.68 -12.60 12.47
CA ALA A 74 19.14 -13.81 11.83
C ALA A 74 17.63 -13.93 12.06
N GLY A 75 17.13 -13.49 13.24
CA GLY A 75 15.71 -13.38 13.53
C GLY A 75 15.02 -12.38 12.62
N ALA A 76 15.63 -11.22 12.36
CA ALA A 76 15.10 -10.22 11.43
C ALA A 76 15.04 -10.75 9.99
N ALA A 77 16.05 -11.49 9.54
CA ALA A 77 16.04 -12.11 8.21
C ALA A 77 14.93 -13.17 8.09
N ALA A 78 14.75 -14.02 9.08
CA ALA A 78 13.66 -15.01 9.13
C ALA A 78 12.29 -14.33 9.21
N GLY A 79 12.16 -13.30 10.04
CA GLY A 79 10.97 -12.47 10.16
C GLY A 79 10.61 -11.78 8.85
N PHE A 80 11.58 -11.21 8.16
CA PHE A 80 11.37 -10.57 6.85
C PHE A 80 10.81 -11.57 5.83
N LEU A 81 11.40 -12.76 5.71
CA LEU A 81 10.90 -13.80 4.82
C LEU A 81 9.45 -14.19 5.16
N ALA A 82 9.15 -14.36 6.44
CA ALA A 82 7.78 -14.66 6.89
C ALA A 82 6.82 -13.52 6.53
N VAL A 83 7.18 -12.26 6.83
CA VAL A 83 6.35 -11.11 6.47
C VAL A 83 6.08 -11.07 4.96
N GLN A 84 7.08 -11.34 4.10
CA GLN A 84 6.88 -11.32 2.65
C GLN A 84 5.91 -12.42 2.17
N MET A 85 5.95 -13.62 2.76
CA MET A 85 5.00 -14.69 2.45
C MET A 85 3.57 -14.32 2.88
N PHE A 86 3.41 -13.78 4.08
CA PHE A 86 2.12 -13.31 4.59
C PHE A 86 1.61 -12.11 3.78
N MET A 87 2.48 -11.18 3.44
CA MET A 87 2.17 -10.01 2.59
C MET A 87 1.66 -10.48 1.23
N TYR A 88 2.36 -11.38 0.56
CA TYR A 88 1.93 -11.93 -0.73
C TYR A 88 0.52 -12.55 -0.63
N ALA A 89 0.29 -13.43 0.36
CA ALA A 89 -0.99 -14.11 0.52
C ALA A 89 -2.12 -13.13 0.82
N TRP A 90 -1.89 -12.20 1.76
CA TRP A 90 -2.86 -11.18 2.15
C TRP A 90 -3.19 -10.21 1.02
N HIS A 91 -2.16 -9.65 0.39
CA HIS A 91 -2.31 -8.68 -0.68
C HIS A 91 -3.06 -9.28 -1.88
N ARG A 92 -2.70 -10.51 -2.26
CA ARG A 92 -3.44 -11.26 -3.29
C ARG A 92 -4.89 -11.52 -2.90
N LEU A 93 -5.16 -11.83 -1.63
CA LEU A 93 -6.52 -12.02 -1.12
C LEU A 93 -7.33 -10.72 -1.14
N LEU A 94 -6.73 -9.58 -0.79
CA LEU A 94 -7.35 -8.25 -0.89
C LEU A 94 -7.81 -7.97 -2.32
N HIS A 95 -7.02 -8.35 -3.33
CA HIS A 95 -7.36 -8.19 -4.75
C HIS A 95 -8.34 -9.24 -5.28
N ALA A 96 -8.41 -10.42 -4.65
CA ALA A 96 -9.29 -11.52 -5.09
C ALA A 96 -10.70 -11.47 -4.50
N SER A 97 -10.92 -10.63 -3.48
CA SER A 97 -12.20 -10.55 -2.76
C SER A 97 -12.82 -9.16 -2.87
N ASP A 98 -13.96 -9.04 -3.56
CA ASP A 98 -14.68 -7.76 -3.70
C ASP A 98 -14.98 -7.08 -2.36
N SER A 99 -15.28 -7.85 -1.33
CA SER A 99 -15.56 -7.30 0.00
C SER A 99 -14.31 -6.74 0.66
N LEU A 100 -13.21 -7.50 0.68
CA LEU A 100 -11.94 -7.03 1.25
C LEU A 100 -11.39 -5.85 0.45
N TRP A 101 -11.47 -5.92 -0.90
CA TRP A 101 -11.12 -4.81 -1.77
C TRP A 101 -11.85 -3.53 -1.37
N ARG A 102 -13.17 -3.54 -1.32
CA ARG A 102 -13.99 -2.35 -1.05
C ARG A 102 -13.82 -1.77 0.34
N TRP A 103 -13.68 -2.62 1.37
CA TRP A 103 -13.58 -2.14 2.74
C TRP A 103 -12.16 -1.77 3.16
N LEU A 104 -11.16 -2.41 2.56
CA LEU A 104 -9.78 -2.24 2.94
C LEU A 104 -9.00 -1.50 1.84
N HIS A 105 -8.78 -2.12 0.70
CA HIS A 105 -7.66 -1.82 -0.20
C HIS A 105 -7.98 -0.90 -1.39
N GLN A 106 -9.26 -0.73 -1.76
CA GLN A 106 -9.64 0.15 -2.88
C GLN A 106 -9.19 1.61 -2.67
N MET A 107 -9.13 2.10 -1.41
CA MET A 107 -8.68 3.46 -1.13
C MET A 107 -7.24 3.66 -1.58
N HIS A 108 -6.37 2.70 -1.32
CA HIS A 108 -4.98 2.71 -1.76
C HIS A 108 -4.87 2.74 -3.29
N HIS A 109 -5.61 1.87 -3.97
CA HIS A 109 -5.63 1.78 -5.42
C HIS A 109 -6.44 2.87 -6.13
N SER A 110 -7.21 3.69 -5.41
CA SER A 110 -7.94 4.81 -6.01
C SER A 110 -7.05 5.96 -6.44
N ALA A 111 -5.82 6.01 -5.94
CA ALA A 111 -4.87 7.09 -6.16
C ALA A 111 -4.43 7.16 -7.64
N GLU A 112 -4.61 8.31 -8.26
CA GLU A 112 -4.18 8.61 -9.63
C GLU A 112 -2.66 8.79 -9.74
N ARG A 113 -1.95 8.55 -8.65
CA ARG A 113 -0.53 8.78 -8.46
C ARG A 113 0.09 7.64 -7.68
N VAL A 114 1.25 7.18 -8.15
CA VAL A 114 2.13 6.31 -7.39
C VAL A 114 3.35 7.12 -7.01
N ASP A 115 3.32 7.69 -5.82
CA ASP A 115 4.39 8.48 -5.23
C ASP A 115 4.41 8.30 -3.72
N VAL A 116 5.46 8.78 -3.05
CA VAL A 116 5.67 8.57 -1.61
C VAL A 116 4.51 9.09 -0.76
N ALA A 117 3.81 10.14 -1.19
CA ALA A 117 2.62 10.62 -0.49
C ALA A 117 1.49 9.58 -0.49
N GLY A 118 1.43 8.72 -1.51
CA GLY A 118 0.45 7.64 -1.61
C GLY A 118 0.81 6.36 -0.85
N ALA A 119 2.06 6.20 -0.40
CA ALA A 119 2.58 4.94 0.16
C ALA A 119 1.74 4.38 1.32
N PHE A 120 1.16 5.24 2.13
CA PHE A 120 0.32 4.87 3.29
C PHE A 120 -1.13 5.37 3.15
N TYR A 121 -1.56 5.73 1.94
CA TYR A 121 -2.92 6.17 1.68
C TYR A 121 -3.89 4.98 1.70
N PHE A 122 -4.09 4.41 2.87
CA PHE A 122 -4.95 3.27 3.16
C PHE A 122 -6.21 3.69 3.90
N SER A 123 -7.26 2.87 3.84
CA SER A 123 -8.36 2.97 4.80
C SER A 123 -7.87 2.59 6.21
N PRO A 124 -8.48 3.10 7.29
CA PRO A 124 -8.10 2.70 8.65
C PRO A 124 -8.20 1.18 8.88
N LEU A 125 -9.17 0.50 8.25
CA LEU A 125 -9.30 -0.96 8.33
C LEU A 125 -8.15 -1.68 7.64
N ASP A 126 -7.68 -1.16 6.50
CA ASP A 126 -6.50 -1.72 5.81
C ASP A 126 -5.23 -1.54 6.65
N MET A 127 -5.06 -0.35 7.25
CA MET A 127 -3.94 -0.07 8.18
C MET A 127 -3.92 -1.06 9.35
N ILE A 128 -5.08 -1.36 9.94
CA ILE A 128 -5.22 -2.37 11.00
C ILE A 128 -4.86 -3.77 10.47
N GLY A 129 -5.34 -4.12 9.27
CA GLY A 129 -5.06 -5.39 8.62
C GLY A 129 -3.56 -5.61 8.39
N TRP A 130 -2.86 -4.62 7.84
CA TRP A 130 -1.41 -4.69 7.63
C TRP A 130 -0.63 -4.76 8.93
N THR A 131 -1.04 -4.02 9.97
CA THR A 131 -0.42 -4.08 11.29
C THR A 131 -0.59 -5.45 11.92
N PHE A 132 -1.81 -6.02 11.87
CA PHE A 132 -2.08 -7.36 12.38
C PHE A 132 -1.34 -8.45 11.63
N LEU A 133 -1.20 -8.32 10.31
CA LEU A 133 -0.40 -9.22 9.47
C LEU A 133 1.06 -9.28 9.93
N GLY A 134 1.65 -8.12 10.22
CA GLY A 134 3.01 -8.04 10.77
C GLY A 134 3.15 -8.83 12.08
N SER A 135 2.21 -8.65 13.00
CA SER A 135 2.17 -9.41 14.25
C SER A 135 1.96 -10.91 14.02
N LEU A 136 1.07 -11.29 13.10
CA LEU A 136 0.89 -12.71 12.74
C LEU A 136 2.17 -13.33 12.20
N ALA A 137 2.91 -12.64 11.35
CA ALA A 137 4.15 -13.17 10.78
C ALA A 137 5.27 -13.23 11.82
N LEU A 138 5.50 -12.12 12.55
CA LEU A 138 6.67 -11.96 13.41
C LEU A 138 6.51 -12.59 14.78
N VAL A 139 5.33 -12.46 15.39
CA VAL A 139 5.08 -12.90 16.77
C VAL A 139 4.49 -14.28 16.79
N TRP A 140 3.42 -14.51 16.00
CA TRP A 140 2.71 -15.80 16.04
C TRP A 140 3.39 -16.88 15.20
N ALA A 141 3.74 -16.60 13.94
CA ALA A 141 4.25 -17.66 13.05
C ALA A 141 5.71 -18.01 13.35
N VAL A 142 6.59 -17.02 13.50
CA VAL A 142 8.03 -17.23 13.67
C VAL A 142 8.49 -17.04 15.12
N GLY A 143 7.87 -16.15 15.90
CA GLY A 143 8.24 -15.87 17.27
C GLY A 143 9.65 -15.31 17.39
N VAL A 144 9.96 -14.24 16.67
CA VAL A 144 11.27 -13.56 16.72
C VAL A 144 11.39 -12.67 17.97
N THR A 145 12.62 -12.24 18.30
CA THR A 145 12.81 -11.28 19.39
C THR A 145 12.20 -9.91 19.04
N PRO A 146 11.82 -9.09 20.05
CA PRO A 146 11.32 -7.73 19.80
C PRO A 146 12.29 -6.88 18.95
N GLU A 147 13.60 -6.99 19.20
CA GLU A 147 14.62 -6.27 18.43
C GLU A 147 14.65 -6.72 16.96
N ALA A 148 14.50 -8.03 16.71
CA ALA A 148 14.41 -8.57 15.36
C ALA A 148 13.13 -8.08 14.65
N ALA A 149 12.01 -8.05 15.36
CA ALA A 149 10.75 -7.51 14.85
C ALA A 149 10.86 -6.04 14.47
N VAL A 150 11.52 -5.22 15.30
CA VAL A 150 11.77 -3.80 15.02
C VAL A 150 12.62 -3.65 13.75
N VAL A 151 13.72 -4.39 13.63
CA VAL A 151 14.57 -4.35 12.41
C VAL A 151 13.77 -4.74 11.18
N THR A 152 12.98 -5.82 11.26
CA THR A 152 12.11 -6.25 10.15
C THR A 152 11.13 -5.16 9.75
N ASN A 153 10.43 -4.55 10.71
CA ASN A 153 9.44 -3.51 10.44
C ASN A 153 10.09 -2.25 9.81
N VAL A 154 11.31 -1.89 10.22
CA VAL A 154 12.07 -0.80 9.58
C VAL A 154 12.33 -1.12 8.09
N VAL A 155 12.78 -2.35 7.79
CA VAL A 155 13.05 -2.78 6.41
C VAL A 155 11.76 -2.80 5.57
N VAL A 156 10.67 -3.37 6.09
CA VAL A 156 9.36 -3.40 5.39
C VAL A 156 8.83 -1.99 5.16
N THR A 157 8.93 -1.10 6.16
CA THR A 157 8.53 0.30 6.01
C THR A 157 9.37 1.03 4.96
N PHE A 158 10.69 0.77 4.92
CA PHE A 158 11.55 1.29 3.86
C PHE A 158 11.07 0.83 2.47
N PHE A 159 10.77 -0.46 2.29
CA PHE A 159 10.26 -0.96 1.01
C PHE A 159 8.90 -0.36 0.64
N ALA A 160 8.00 -0.20 1.58
CA ALA A 160 6.71 0.47 1.33
C ALA A 160 6.90 1.91 0.80
N ILE A 161 7.86 2.66 1.33
CA ILE A 161 8.22 4.00 0.85
C ILE A 161 8.92 3.91 -0.51
N PHE A 162 9.89 3.02 -0.66
CA PHE A 162 10.71 2.88 -1.86
C PHE A 162 9.90 2.46 -3.08
N THR A 163 9.03 1.46 -2.95
CA THR A 163 8.19 0.97 -4.06
C THR A 163 7.20 2.01 -4.56
N HIS A 164 6.79 2.93 -3.70
CA HIS A 164 5.94 4.07 -4.09
C HIS A 164 6.71 5.29 -4.59
N ALA A 165 8.05 5.32 -4.43
CA ALA A 165 8.82 6.49 -4.85
C ALA A 165 8.72 6.71 -6.37
N ASN A 166 8.51 7.96 -6.78
CA ASN A 166 8.44 8.34 -8.19
C ASN A 166 9.85 8.56 -8.76
N ILE A 167 10.64 7.49 -8.76
CA ILE A 167 12.02 7.45 -9.25
C ILE A 167 12.18 6.41 -10.36
N GLU A 168 13.26 6.51 -11.12
CA GLU A 168 13.68 5.47 -12.06
C GLU A 168 14.74 4.59 -11.41
N THR A 169 14.60 3.27 -11.62
CA THR A 169 15.54 2.30 -11.10
C THR A 169 15.95 1.31 -12.19
N PRO A 170 17.20 0.77 -12.15
CA PRO A 170 17.67 -0.16 -13.16
C PRO A 170 16.87 -1.48 -13.12
N ARG A 171 16.49 -2.01 -14.28
CA ARG A 171 15.68 -3.23 -14.40
C ARG A 171 16.23 -4.43 -13.65
N TRP A 172 17.57 -4.59 -13.59
CA TRP A 172 18.16 -5.73 -12.90
C TRP A 172 17.84 -5.79 -11.40
N LEU A 173 17.56 -4.63 -10.78
CA LEU A 173 17.17 -4.56 -9.36
C LEU A 173 15.87 -5.34 -9.09
N GLY A 174 14.94 -5.36 -10.06
CA GLY A 174 13.65 -6.04 -9.96
C GLY A 174 13.72 -7.57 -9.90
N TYR A 175 14.90 -8.17 -10.07
CA TYR A 175 15.09 -9.61 -9.80
C TYR A 175 15.36 -9.91 -8.32
N PHE A 176 15.68 -8.89 -7.52
CA PHE A 176 16.03 -9.03 -6.10
C PHE A 176 15.02 -8.38 -5.18
N VAL A 177 14.53 -7.19 -5.54
CA VAL A 177 13.56 -6.42 -4.76
C VAL A 177 12.53 -5.77 -5.67
N ALA A 178 11.31 -5.56 -5.17
CA ALA A 178 10.28 -4.84 -5.90
C ALA A 178 10.73 -3.40 -6.18
N ARG A 179 10.55 -2.97 -7.42
CA ARG A 179 10.93 -1.64 -7.92
C ARG A 179 9.71 -0.72 -7.96
N PRO A 180 9.90 0.60 -7.94
CA PRO A 180 8.82 1.57 -8.18
C PRO A 180 8.05 1.31 -9.49
N GLU A 181 8.75 0.94 -10.59
CA GLU A 181 8.12 0.61 -11.87
C GLU A 181 7.23 -0.63 -11.78
N MET A 182 7.64 -1.64 -11.02
CA MET A 182 6.86 -2.86 -10.79
C MET A 182 5.60 -2.57 -9.97
N HIS A 183 5.73 -1.71 -8.96
CA HIS A 183 4.60 -1.31 -8.13
C HIS A 183 3.65 -0.36 -8.87
N ALA A 184 4.18 0.48 -9.75
CA ALA A 184 3.35 1.31 -10.62
C ALA A 184 2.48 0.45 -11.58
N VAL A 185 2.99 -0.68 -12.10
CA VAL A 185 2.20 -1.67 -12.87
C VAL A 185 1.11 -2.29 -12.00
N HIS A 186 1.42 -2.59 -10.73
CA HIS A 186 0.44 -3.11 -9.77
C HIS A 186 -0.73 -2.13 -9.55
N HIS A 187 -0.48 -0.82 -9.60
CA HIS A 187 -1.48 0.25 -9.52
C HIS A 187 -2.07 0.66 -10.87
N GLU A 188 -1.70 -0.01 -11.97
CA GLU A 188 -2.13 0.39 -13.31
C GLU A 188 -3.64 0.36 -13.45
N ARG A 189 -4.19 1.43 -14.04
CA ARG A 189 -5.62 1.62 -14.28
C ARG A 189 -6.20 0.47 -15.10
N GLY A 190 -7.20 -0.21 -14.55
CA GLY A 190 -7.88 -1.34 -15.20
C GLY A 190 -7.20 -2.69 -15.04
N SER A 191 -5.99 -2.75 -14.45
CA SER A 191 -5.28 -4.00 -14.17
C SER A 191 -5.28 -4.34 -12.68
N HIS A 192 -4.64 -3.51 -11.85
CA HIS A 192 -4.51 -3.68 -10.40
C HIS A 192 -4.10 -5.10 -10.00
N ALA A 193 -3.04 -5.64 -10.59
CA ALA A 193 -2.63 -7.02 -10.38
C ALA A 193 -1.12 -7.24 -10.51
N GLY A 194 -0.62 -8.33 -9.89
CA GLY A 194 0.79 -8.73 -9.92
C GLY A 194 1.64 -7.98 -8.90
N ASN A 195 2.88 -8.45 -8.67
CA ASN A 195 3.87 -7.84 -7.80
C ASN A 195 3.33 -7.55 -6.38
N TYR A 196 2.86 -8.62 -5.70
CA TYR A 196 2.13 -8.51 -4.42
C TYR A 196 3.01 -8.38 -3.18
N CYS A 197 4.34 -8.47 -3.31
CA CYS A 197 5.25 -8.32 -2.17
C CYS A 197 6.60 -7.69 -2.58
N ASP A 198 7.46 -7.39 -1.59
CA ASP A 198 8.75 -6.72 -1.82
C ASP A 198 9.83 -7.67 -2.33
N LEU A 199 9.64 -9.00 -2.17
CA LEU A 199 10.54 -10.04 -2.69
C LEU A 199 9.98 -10.64 -3.98
N PRO A 200 10.46 -10.22 -5.16
CA PRO A 200 9.93 -10.67 -6.45
C PRO A 200 10.01 -12.17 -6.70
N VAL A 201 10.91 -12.87 -6.01
CA VAL A 201 11.02 -14.33 -6.12
C VAL A 201 9.71 -15.04 -5.74
N ILE A 202 8.92 -14.48 -4.83
CA ILE A 202 7.62 -15.02 -4.44
C ILE A 202 6.63 -14.83 -5.59
N ASP A 203 6.56 -13.63 -6.17
CA ASP A 203 5.75 -13.35 -7.35
C ASP A 203 6.16 -14.22 -8.56
N MET A 204 7.47 -14.47 -8.74
CA MET A 204 7.97 -15.41 -9.77
C MET A 204 7.45 -16.84 -9.55
N LEU A 205 7.48 -17.33 -8.30
CA LEU A 205 7.02 -18.68 -7.96
C LEU A 205 5.52 -18.87 -8.23
N PHE A 206 4.72 -17.83 -8.03
CA PHE A 206 3.28 -17.89 -8.20
C PHE A 206 2.77 -17.30 -9.52
N GLY A 207 3.68 -16.88 -10.43
CA GLY A 207 3.34 -16.40 -11.78
C GLY A 207 2.69 -15.01 -11.82
N THR A 208 2.94 -14.19 -10.80
CA THR A 208 2.41 -12.81 -10.68
C THR A 208 3.47 -11.74 -10.86
N TYR A 209 4.68 -12.13 -11.24
CA TYR A 209 5.83 -11.25 -11.43
C TYR A 209 5.76 -10.49 -12.75
N VAL A 210 5.88 -9.16 -12.68
CA VAL A 210 5.98 -8.25 -13.84
C VAL A 210 7.10 -7.24 -13.57
N ASN A 211 8.14 -7.20 -14.40
CA ASN A 211 9.27 -6.27 -14.26
C ASN A 211 9.49 -5.49 -15.56
N PRO A 212 8.77 -4.38 -15.77
CA PRO A 212 8.90 -3.57 -16.98
C PRO A 212 10.21 -2.79 -17.00
N ASP A 213 10.63 -2.33 -18.16
CA ASP A 213 11.76 -1.38 -18.24
C ASP A 213 11.36 -0.02 -17.64
N THR A 214 10.18 0.48 -18.02
CA THR A 214 9.56 1.72 -17.56
C THR A 214 8.08 1.51 -17.31
N PHE A 215 7.42 2.45 -16.63
CA PHE A 215 5.98 2.51 -16.51
C PHE A 215 5.45 3.81 -17.12
N GLU A 216 4.61 3.69 -18.14
CA GLU A 216 3.99 4.82 -18.86
C GLU A 216 2.46 4.84 -18.72
N GLY A 217 1.89 3.85 -18.02
CA GLY A 217 0.45 3.72 -17.78
C GLY A 217 -0.12 4.79 -16.85
N ALA A 218 -1.44 4.88 -16.80
CA ALA A 218 -2.15 5.67 -15.80
C ALA A 218 -2.39 4.83 -14.55
N ALA A 219 -2.22 5.42 -13.37
CA ALA A 219 -2.56 4.79 -12.09
C ALA A 219 -3.99 5.12 -11.66
N GLY A 220 -4.47 4.38 -10.67
CA GLY A 220 -5.78 4.63 -10.07
C GLY A 220 -6.96 4.16 -10.91
N PHE A 221 -8.17 4.55 -10.56
CA PHE A 221 -9.38 4.14 -11.27
C PHE A 221 -9.73 5.12 -12.40
N TYR A 222 -9.88 6.39 -12.07
CA TYR A 222 -10.16 7.51 -12.97
C TYR A 222 -9.77 8.81 -12.27
N ASP A 223 -9.70 9.91 -13.00
CA ASP A 223 -9.28 11.19 -12.45
C ASP A 223 -10.31 11.72 -11.45
N GLY A 224 -9.90 11.90 -10.20
CA GLY A 224 -10.75 12.31 -9.08
C GLY A 224 -11.23 11.17 -8.18
N ALA A 225 -10.91 9.91 -8.49
CA ALA A 225 -11.33 8.76 -7.67
C ALA A 225 -10.81 8.87 -6.22
N SER A 226 -9.57 9.27 -6.02
CA SER A 226 -8.97 9.46 -4.70
C SER A 226 -9.65 10.53 -3.83
N ASN A 227 -10.51 11.37 -4.40
CA ASN A 227 -11.28 12.36 -3.64
C ASN A 227 -12.54 11.77 -2.98
N ARG A 228 -12.95 10.56 -3.36
CA ARG A 228 -14.15 9.88 -2.84
C ARG A 228 -13.88 9.16 -1.51
N VAL A 229 -13.13 9.80 -0.61
CA VAL A 229 -12.69 9.22 0.67
C VAL A 229 -13.88 8.70 1.49
N VAL A 230 -14.93 9.49 1.64
CA VAL A 230 -16.11 9.11 2.43
C VAL A 230 -16.81 7.88 1.86
N ASP A 231 -16.93 7.79 0.54
CA ASP A 231 -17.52 6.62 -0.12
C ASP A 231 -16.71 5.36 0.15
N MET A 232 -15.38 5.44 0.04
CA MET A 232 -14.48 4.32 0.31
C MET A 232 -14.51 3.89 1.79
N LEU A 233 -14.57 4.85 2.71
CA LEU A 233 -14.70 4.55 4.14
C LEU A 233 -16.05 3.90 4.51
N LEU A 234 -17.09 4.11 3.69
CA LEU A 234 -18.40 3.47 3.81
C LEU A 234 -18.50 2.15 3.00
N GLY A 235 -17.39 1.64 2.45
CA GLY A 235 -17.34 0.41 1.66
C GLY A 235 -18.08 0.49 0.32
N ARG A 236 -18.36 1.70 -0.19
CA ARG A 236 -18.94 1.88 -1.51
C ARG A 236 -17.90 1.64 -2.57
N ASP A 237 -18.28 0.95 -3.64
CA ASP A 237 -17.39 0.75 -4.77
C ASP A 237 -17.17 2.07 -5.53
N VAL A 238 -15.90 2.46 -5.67
CA VAL A 238 -15.49 3.66 -6.41
C VAL A 238 -14.61 3.32 -7.61
N SER A 239 -14.52 2.07 -8.01
CA SER A 239 -13.71 1.63 -9.16
C SER A 239 -14.20 2.18 -10.50
N ALA A 240 -15.47 2.60 -10.58
CA ALA A 240 -16.05 3.29 -11.72
C ALA A 240 -16.57 4.68 -11.35
N PRO A 241 -16.52 5.66 -12.28
CA PRO A 241 -17.11 6.97 -12.05
C PRO A 241 -18.64 6.86 -11.87
N GLU A 242 -19.19 7.75 -11.05
CA GLU A 242 -20.64 7.82 -10.93
C GLU A 242 -21.28 8.12 -12.30
N PRO A 243 -22.39 7.46 -12.66
CA PRO A 243 -23.11 7.81 -13.87
C PRO A 243 -23.51 9.30 -13.81
N ALA A 244 -23.26 10.02 -14.90
CA ALA A 244 -23.60 11.43 -14.99
C ALA A 244 -25.05 11.62 -14.57
N LYS A 245 -25.31 12.47 -13.56
CA LYS A 245 -26.68 12.81 -13.15
C LYS A 245 -27.42 13.27 -14.39
N ARG A 246 -28.41 12.52 -14.84
CA ARG A 246 -29.28 12.96 -15.93
C ARG A 246 -29.77 14.35 -15.57
N SER A 247 -29.38 15.35 -16.36
CA SER A 247 -29.86 16.70 -16.20
C SER A 247 -31.39 16.67 -16.26
N ALA A 248 -32.04 17.02 -15.17
CA ALA A 248 -33.52 17.12 -15.09
C ALA A 248 -34.08 18.22 -16.02
N ARG A 249 -33.25 18.84 -16.85
CA ARG A 249 -33.62 19.91 -17.81
C ARG A 249 -34.01 19.40 -19.20
N ALA A 250 -33.87 18.11 -19.51
CA ALA A 250 -34.25 17.58 -20.83
C ALA A 250 -35.75 17.27 -20.99
N GLY A 251 -36.60 17.58 -19.97
CA GLY A 251 -38.02 17.30 -19.98
C GLY A 251 -38.95 18.50 -20.18
N LEU A 252 -38.43 19.69 -20.47
CA LEU A 252 -39.22 20.92 -20.63
C LEU A 252 -39.12 21.53 -22.03
N ILE A 253 -39.21 20.71 -23.07
CA ILE A 253 -39.59 21.19 -24.39
C ILE A 253 -40.97 20.61 -24.63
N ALA A 254 -41.99 21.41 -24.32
CA ALA A 254 -43.39 21.15 -24.69
C ALA A 254 -43.50 21.10 -26.23
N PRO A 255 -44.25 20.17 -26.80
CA PRO A 255 -44.59 20.24 -28.22
C PRO A 255 -45.53 21.43 -28.41
N GLY A 256 -44.96 22.50 -28.95
CA GLY A 256 -45.71 23.66 -29.42
C GLY A 256 -46.42 23.29 -30.70
N ALA A 257 -47.76 23.39 -30.62
CA ALA A 257 -48.78 23.66 -31.61
C ALA A 257 -48.42 23.58 -33.10
N ALA A 258 -49.05 22.67 -33.75
CA ALA A 258 -49.36 22.76 -35.19
C ALA A 258 -50.43 23.85 -35.41
N GLU A 259 -50.20 24.74 -36.36
CA GLU A 259 -51.16 25.29 -37.30
C GLU A 259 -50.50 25.48 -38.63
#